data_97a0074dbc3a6583e87873186081b128
#
_entry.id   97a0074dbc3a6583e87873186081b128
#
_cell.length_a   1.000
_cell.length_b   1.000
_cell.length_c   1.000
_cell.angle_alpha   90.00
_cell.angle_beta   90.00
_cell.angle_gamma   90.00
#
_symmetry.space_group_name_H-M   'P 1'
#
loop_
_entity.id
_entity.type
_entity.pdbx_description
1 polymer ?
#
loop_
_entity_poly.entity_id
_entity_poly.type
_entity_poly.pdbx_seq_one_letter_code
_entity_poly.pdbx_strand_id
1 'polypeptide(L)'
;MTVDGDLFRRLCRARDRLHDESELPPQLPELARFAGLSPFHLLRVFRACFGETPHEYLSRVRIERAKQLLRAGHSVTDTCLEVGFSGLGSFSSRFKSQVGVAPSTYARSMRAWSQCPDALASVLVPFCFLEAFAPSFSRIAILEKPPTFRP
;
A
#
# COMPACT_ATOMS: atom_id res chain seq x y z
N MET A 1 -20.27 9.09 -18.38
CA MET A 1 -19.15 9.90 -18.92
C MET A 1 -18.24 8.92 -19.64
N THR A 2 -18.26 8.95 -20.97
CA THR A 2 -17.41 8.07 -21.79
C THR A 2 -15.99 8.61 -21.72
N VAL A 3 -15.08 7.87 -21.13
CA VAL A 3 -13.66 8.20 -21.14
C VAL A 3 -13.11 7.67 -22.48
N ASP A 4 -12.68 8.59 -23.33
CA ASP A 4 -12.02 8.25 -24.59
C ASP A 4 -10.72 7.48 -24.31
N GLY A 5 -10.36 6.55 -25.21
CA GLY A 5 -9.17 5.71 -25.06
C GLY A 5 -7.87 6.52 -25.00
N ASP A 6 -7.80 7.68 -25.63
CA ASP A 6 -6.65 8.58 -25.51
C ASP A 6 -6.56 9.22 -24.11
N LEU A 7 -7.69 9.70 -23.60
CA LEU A 7 -7.76 10.24 -22.23
C LEU A 7 -7.36 9.17 -21.21
N PHE A 8 -7.84 7.93 -21.37
CA PHE A 8 -7.47 6.83 -20.48
C PHE A 8 -5.96 6.55 -20.49
N ARG A 9 -5.33 6.51 -21.67
CA ARG A 9 -3.87 6.34 -21.79
C ARG A 9 -3.09 7.47 -21.08
N ARG A 10 -3.55 8.72 -21.20
CA ARG A 10 -2.93 9.87 -20.51
C ARG A 10 -3.08 9.75 -18.99
N LEU A 11 -4.22 9.29 -18.50
CA LEU A 11 -4.44 9.03 -17.06
C LEU A 11 -3.56 7.89 -16.54
N CYS A 12 -3.39 6.81 -17.31
CA CYS A 12 -2.47 5.72 -16.94
C CYS A 12 -1.03 6.23 -16.81
N ARG A 13 -0.53 7.03 -17.77
CA ARG A 13 0.80 7.63 -17.68
C ARG A 13 0.94 8.56 -16.47
N ALA A 14 -0.09 9.35 -16.15
CA ALA A 14 -0.10 10.20 -14.97
C ALA A 14 -0.06 9.37 -13.68
N ARG A 15 -0.77 8.26 -13.62
CA ARG A 15 -0.74 7.31 -12.51
C ARG A 15 0.65 6.67 -12.36
N ASP A 16 1.24 6.22 -13.47
CA ASP A 16 2.55 5.57 -13.45
C ASP A 16 3.63 6.53 -12.97
N ARG A 17 3.52 7.83 -13.31
CA ARG A 17 4.40 8.87 -12.78
C ARG A 17 4.25 9.13 -11.27
N LEU A 18 3.07 8.88 -10.71
CA LEU A 18 2.86 8.90 -9.25
C LEU A 18 3.46 7.66 -8.56
N HIS A 19 3.64 6.58 -9.29
CA HIS A 19 4.21 5.34 -8.79
C HIS A 19 5.74 5.31 -8.89
N ASP A 20 6.34 6.18 -9.69
CA ASP A 20 7.80 6.25 -9.88
C ASP A 20 8.48 6.71 -8.58
N GLU A 21 9.22 5.81 -7.96
CA GLU A 21 9.93 6.04 -6.69
C GLU A 21 11.23 6.84 -6.88
N SER A 22 11.69 7.00 -8.13
CA SER A 22 12.96 7.66 -8.45
C SER A 22 12.90 9.19 -8.39
N GLU A 23 11.72 9.77 -8.40
CA GLU A 23 11.50 11.21 -8.39
C GLU A 23 10.56 11.67 -7.26
N LEU A 24 10.70 12.93 -6.87
CA LEU A 24 9.69 13.57 -6.01
C LEU A 24 8.34 13.57 -6.74
N PRO A 25 7.26 13.12 -6.09
CA PRO A 25 5.96 13.04 -6.72
C PRO A 25 5.52 14.42 -7.20
N PRO A 26 5.01 14.52 -8.44
CA PRO A 26 4.62 15.78 -9.02
C PRO A 26 3.46 16.43 -8.24
N GLN A 27 3.47 17.75 -8.17
CA GLN A 27 2.34 18.51 -7.66
C GLN A 27 1.12 18.34 -8.57
N LEU A 28 -0.10 18.48 -8.01
CA LEU A 28 -1.34 18.31 -8.77
C LEU A 28 -1.39 19.17 -10.07
N PRO A 29 -0.96 20.44 -10.08
CA PRO A 29 -0.92 21.23 -11.32
C PRO A 29 0.05 20.68 -12.37
N GLU A 30 1.18 20.12 -11.95
CA GLU A 30 2.17 19.51 -12.84
C GLU A 30 1.64 18.22 -13.45
N LEU A 31 1.01 17.37 -12.61
CA LEU A 31 0.37 16.14 -13.05
C LEU A 31 -0.76 16.43 -14.05
N ALA A 32 -1.54 17.49 -13.80
CA ALA A 32 -2.61 17.92 -14.69
C ALA A 32 -2.07 18.40 -16.05
N ARG A 33 -1.00 19.20 -16.06
CA ARG A 33 -0.31 19.61 -17.29
C ARG A 33 0.23 18.41 -18.06
N PHE A 34 0.85 17.47 -17.37
CA PHE A 34 1.35 16.24 -17.98
C PHE A 34 0.23 15.41 -18.65
N ALA A 35 -0.94 15.34 -18.02
CA ALA A 35 -2.12 14.69 -18.58
C ALA A 35 -2.86 15.55 -19.64
N GLY A 36 -2.46 16.81 -19.87
CA GLY A 36 -3.16 17.73 -20.76
C GLY A 36 -4.56 18.10 -20.26
N LEU A 37 -4.73 18.24 -18.95
CA LEU A 37 -6.00 18.51 -18.28
C LEU A 37 -5.88 19.69 -17.31
N SER A 38 -7.01 20.30 -16.97
CA SER A 38 -7.06 21.18 -15.79
C SER A 38 -7.02 20.36 -14.50
N PRO A 39 -6.52 20.92 -13.37
CA PRO A 39 -6.47 20.21 -12.09
C PRO A 39 -7.82 19.64 -11.64
N PHE A 40 -8.89 20.40 -11.77
CA PHE A 40 -10.24 19.93 -11.43
C PHE A 40 -10.73 18.79 -12.33
N HIS A 41 -10.44 18.88 -13.61
CA HIS A 41 -10.81 17.84 -14.56
C HIS A 41 -10.01 16.56 -14.27
N LEU A 42 -8.70 16.68 -14.02
CA LEU A 42 -7.88 15.54 -13.63
C LEU A 42 -8.44 14.85 -12.39
N LEU A 43 -8.73 15.56 -11.31
CA LEU A 43 -9.28 14.97 -10.09
C LEU A 43 -10.55 14.16 -10.36
N ARG A 44 -11.48 14.74 -11.14
CA ARG A 44 -12.77 14.11 -11.44
C ARG A 44 -12.61 12.85 -12.30
N VAL A 45 -11.83 12.92 -13.38
CA VAL A 45 -11.68 11.79 -14.30
C VAL A 45 -10.77 10.71 -13.72
N PHE A 46 -9.74 11.08 -12.97
CA PHE A 46 -8.87 10.14 -12.28
C PHE A 46 -9.68 9.31 -11.28
N ARG A 47 -10.50 9.98 -10.44
CA ARG A 47 -11.39 9.28 -9.49
C ARG A 47 -12.43 8.41 -10.19
N ALA A 48 -12.99 8.86 -11.32
CA ALA A 48 -13.93 8.07 -12.09
C ALA A 48 -13.31 6.82 -12.71
N CYS A 49 -12.02 6.89 -13.11
CA CYS A 49 -11.32 5.76 -13.75
C CYS A 49 -10.69 4.80 -12.74
N PHE A 50 -10.14 5.31 -11.63
CA PHE A 50 -9.35 4.51 -10.68
C PHE A 50 -10.01 4.35 -9.30
N GLY A 51 -11.16 4.98 -9.07
CA GLY A 51 -11.90 4.91 -7.81
C GLY A 51 -11.35 5.80 -6.70
N GLU A 52 -10.19 6.41 -6.88
CA GLU A 52 -9.48 7.25 -5.91
C GLU A 52 -8.88 8.49 -6.56
N THR A 53 -8.60 9.53 -5.79
CA THR A 53 -7.91 10.73 -6.27
C THR A 53 -6.40 10.47 -6.42
N PRO A 54 -5.66 11.29 -7.21
CA PRO A 54 -4.20 11.18 -7.33
C PRO A 54 -3.48 11.21 -5.97
N HIS A 55 -3.95 12.03 -5.04
CA HIS A 55 -3.37 12.12 -3.68
C HIS A 55 -3.65 10.87 -2.84
N GLU A 56 -4.84 10.30 -2.93
CA GLU A 56 -5.19 9.04 -2.26
C GLU A 56 -4.36 7.88 -2.82
N TYR A 57 -4.23 7.81 -4.15
CA TYR A 57 -3.37 6.86 -4.85
C TYR A 57 -1.92 6.93 -4.36
N LEU A 58 -1.31 8.12 -4.42
CA LEU A 58 0.06 8.35 -3.95
C LEU A 58 0.22 7.94 -2.48
N SER A 59 -0.74 8.33 -1.64
CA SER A 59 -0.73 7.95 -0.22
C SER A 59 -0.75 6.44 -0.03
N ARG A 60 -1.55 5.72 -0.81
CA ARG A 60 -1.62 4.25 -0.77
C ARG A 60 -0.30 3.61 -1.20
N VAL A 61 0.29 4.07 -2.30
CA VAL A 61 1.60 3.58 -2.78
C VAL A 61 2.68 3.77 -1.71
N ARG A 62 2.73 4.95 -1.09
CA ARG A 62 3.67 5.25 0.01
C ARG A 62 3.47 4.34 1.22
N ILE A 63 2.24 4.02 1.59
CA ILE A 63 1.97 3.09 2.69
C ILE A 63 2.36 1.66 2.34
N GLU A 64 2.15 1.21 1.11
CA GLU A 64 2.64 -0.10 0.67
C GLU A 64 4.17 -0.20 0.74
N ARG A 65 4.88 0.85 0.30
CA ARG A 65 6.34 0.94 0.45
C ARG A 65 6.75 0.94 1.93
N ALA A 66 6.05 1.70 2.78
CA ALA A 66 6.30 1.73 4.21
C ALA A 66 6.17 0.35 4.86
N LYS A 67 5.20 -0.47 4.44
CA LYS A 67 5.05 -1.85 4.92
C LYS A 67 6.28 -2.71 4.60
N GLN A 68 6.85 -2.54 3.40
CA GLN A 68 8.07 -3.26 2.99
C GLN A 68 9.27 -2.85 3.86
N LEU A 69 9.48 -1.55 4.06
CA LEU A 69 10.59 -1.03 4.89
C LEU A 69 10.47 -1.48 6.35
N LEU A 70 9.27 -1.41 6.93
CA LEU A 70 9.02 -1.88 8.30
C LEU A 70 9.25 -3.39 8.45
N ARG A 71 8.93 -4.20 7.43
CA ARG A 71 9.25 -5.63 7.38
C ARG A 71 10.75 -5.87 7.28
N ALA A 72 11.47 -5.05 6.53
CA ALA A 72 12.93 -5.09 6.43
C ALA A 72 13.65 -4.63 7.72
N GLY A 73 12.90 -4.14 8.73
CA GLY A 73 13.44 -3.78 10.02
C GLY A 73 13.77 -2.29 10.20
N HIS A 74 13.45 -1.44 9.21
CA HIS A 74 13.63 0.01 9.33
C HIS A 74 12.84 0.57 10.51
N SER A 75 13.34 1.67 11.10
CA SER A 75 12.60 2.38 12.15
C SER A 75 11.37 3.07 11.58
N VAL A 76 10.37 3.34 12.43
CA VAL A 76 9.15 4.06 12.01
C VAL A 76 9.48 5.47 11.54
N THR A 77 10.46 6.12 12.14
CA THR A 77 10.91 7.47 11.78
C THR A 77 11.59 7.49 10.43
N ASP A 78 12.56 6.59 10.21
CA ASP A 78 13.27 6.49 8.93
C ASP A 78 12.32 6.13 7.81
N THR A 79 11.41 5.17 8.04
CA THR A 79 10.37 4.80 7.10
C THR A 79 9.49 6.00 6.72
N CYS A 80 9.06 6.79 7.69
CA CYS A 80 8.24 7.98 7.45
C CYS A 80 8.92 8.97 6.50
N LEU A 81 10.22 9.22 6.71
CA LEU A 81 11.01 10.14 5.89
C LEU A 81 11.25 9.55 4.49
N GLU A 82 11.65 8.28 4.41
CA GLU A 82 11.97 7.60 3.15
C GLU A 82 10.77 7.52 2.21
N VAL A 83 9.56 7.28 2.74
CA VAL A 83 8.34 7.27 1.92
C VAL A 83 7.76 8.66 1.64
N GLY A 84 8.44 9.73 2.07
CA GLY A 84 8.12 11.11 1.72
C GLY A 84 6.93 11.71 2.48
N PHE A 85 6.71 11.33 3.73
CA PHE A 85 5.79 12.05 4.61
C PHE A 85 6.54 13.16 5.34
N SER A 86 5.92 14.35 5.42
CA SER A 86 6.48 15.52 6.09
C SER A 86 6.42 15.46 7.63
N GLY A 87 5.68 14.50 8.19
CA GLY A 87 5.54 14.38 9.65
C GLY A 87 5.04 13.02 10.09
N LEU A 88 5.59 12.57 11.23
CA LEU A 88 5.31 11.27 11.83
C LEU A 88 3.82 11.10 12.22
N GLY A 89 3.16 12.18 12.63
CA GLY A 89 1.73 12.17 12.99
C GLY A 89 0.84 11.91 11.80
N SER A 90 1.06 12.60 10.67
CA SER A 90 0.32 12.39 9.42
C SER A 90 0.57 11.00 8.84
N PHE A 91 1.82 10.53 8.88
CA PHE A 91 2.20 9.17 8.48
C PHE A 91 1.46 8.12 9.31
N SER A 92 1.56 8.21 10.66
CA SER A 92 0.96 7.24 11.58
C SER A 92 -0.57 7.16 11.45
N SER A 93 -1.22 8.32 11.31
CA SER A 93 -2.68 8.38 11.10
C SER A 93 -3.08 7.74 9.79
N ARG A 94 -2.37 8.05 8.70
CA ARG A 94 -2.65 7.49 7.37
C ARG A 94 -2.36 5.98 7.33
N PHE A 95 -1.23 5.56 7.88
CA PHE A 95 -0.87 4.15 7.99
C PHE A 95 -1.94 3.36 8.76
N LYS A 96 -2.34 3.85 9.95
CA LYS A 96 -3.40 3.22 10.75
C LYS A 96 -4.73 3.16 10.01
N SER A 97 -5.09 4.22 9.29
CA SER A 97 -6.34 4.25 8.50
C SER A 97 -6.37 3.20 7.39
N GLN A 98 -5.22 2.91 6.75
CA GLN A 98 -5.15 1.97 5.61
C GLN A 98 -4.83 0.53 6.05
N VAL A 99 -4.03 0.36 7.10
CA VAL A 99 -3.53 -0.96 7.55
C VAL A 99 -4.30 -1.49 8.76
N GLY A 100 -5.05 -0.63 9.44
CA GLY A 100 -5.82 -0.97 10.63
C GLY A 100 -5.06 -0.86 11.95
N VAL A 101 -3.71 -0.85 11.92
CA VAL A 101 -2.85 -0.77 13.12
C VAL A 101 -1.79 0.31 12.97
N ALA A 102 -1.24 0.78 14.10
CA ALA A 102 -0.17 1.77 14.10
C ALA A 102 1.13 1.19 13.48
N PRO A 103 1.98 2.03 12.83
CA PRO A 103 3.24 1.58 12.22
C PRO A 103 4.17 0.86 13.20
N SER A 104 4.26 1.33 14.45
CA SER A 104 5.07 0.69 15.50
C SER A 104 4.55 -0.69 15.89
N THR A 105 3.24 -0.85 15.97
CA THR A 105 2.61 -2.15 16.23
C THR A 105 2.86 -3.10 15.08
N TYR A 106 2.68 -2.63 13.84
CA TYR A 106 2.96 -3.40 12.63
C TYR A 106 4.43 -3.87 12.59
N ALA A 107 5.39 -2.97 12.80
CA ALA A 107 6.81 -3.31 12.82
C ALA A 107 7.17 -4.35 13.89
N ARG A 108 6.59 -4.22 15.09
CA ARG A 108 6.79 -5.18 16.19
C ARG A 108 6.24 -6.56 15.83
N SER A 109 5.05 -6.63 15.27
CA SER A 109 4.44 -7.90 14.83
C SER A 109 5.28 -8.58 13.76
N MET A 110 5.81 -7.82 12.79
CA MET A 110 6.66 -8.38 11.73
C MET A 110 8.00 -8.91 12.27
N ARG A 111 8.62 -8.24 13.25
CA ARG A 111 9.83 -8.75 13.92
C ARG A 111 9.56 -10.02 14.72
N ALA A 112 8.47 -10.08 15.46
CA ALA A 112 8.07 -11.29 16.18
C ALA A 112 7.85 -12.46 15.22
N TRP A 113 7.23 -12.19 14.08
CA TRP A 113 7.01 -13.18 13.02
C TRP A 113 8.32 -13.72 12.44
N SER A 114 9.28 -12.85 12.12
CA SER A 114 10.57 -13.26 11.54
C SER A 114 11.45 -14.09 12.52
N GLN A 115 11.13 -14.06 13.80
CA GLN A 115 11.82 -14.83 14.84
C GLN A 115 11.11 -16.15 15.20
N CYS A 116 9.90 -16.39 14.69
CA CYS A 116 9.21 -17.67 14.90
C CYS A 116 9.79 -18.74 13.97
N PRO A 117 10.16 -19.92 14.49
CA PRO A 117 10.48 -21.08 13.66
C PRO A 117 9.27 -21.43 12.78
N ASP A 118 9.51 -21.77 11.51
CA ASP A 118 8.47 -22.03 10.49
C ASP A 118 7.37 -23.02 10.95
N ALA A 119 7.73 -23.98 11.79
CA ALA A 119 6.80 -24.98 12.33
C ALA A 119 5.76 -24.41 13.31
N LEU A 120 6.04 -23.27 13.99
CA LEU A 120 5.13 -22.63 14.95
C LEU A 120 4.29 -21.53 14.32
N ALA A 121 4.75 -20.97 13.22
CA ALA A 121 4.03 -19.89 12.52
C ALA A 121 2.64 -20.33 12.03
N SER A 122 2.49 -21.59 11.63
CA SER A 122 1.22 -22.16 11.14
C SER A 122 0.20 -22.44 12.26
N VAL A 123 0.64 -22.54 13.50
CA VAL A 123 -0.20 -22.98 14.64
C VAL A 123 -0.61 -21.83 15.55
N LEU A 124 0.23 -20.80 15.67
CA LEU A 124 0.06 -19.73 16.67
C LEU A 124 -0.56 -18.44 16.15
N VAL A 125 -0.78 -18.33 14.83
CA VAL A 125 -1.37 -17.10 14.27
C VAL A 125 -2.87 -17.28 14.11
N PRO A 126 -3.69 -16.52 14.84
CA PRO A 126 -5.12 -16.53 14.61
C PRO A 126 -5.44 -16.14 13.16
N PHE A 127 -6.37 -16.87 12.54
CA PHE A 127 -6.79 -16.65 11.14
C PHE A 127 -7.18 -15.18 10.87
N CYS A 128 -7.78 -14.50 11.85
CA CYS A 128 -8.10 -13.08 11.79
C CYS A 128 -6.86 -12.18 11.68
N PHE A 129 -5.70 -12.59 12.18
CA PHE A 129 -4.45 -11.87 12.02
C PHE A 129 -3.92 -12.02 10.59
N LEU A 130 -4.02 -13.21 10.00
CA LEU A 130 -3.65 -13.46 8.61
C LEU A 130 -4.53 -12.65 7.63
N GLU A 131 -5.83 -12.58 7.84
CA GLU A 131 -6.74 -11.75 7.03
C GLU A 131 -6.42 -10.27 7.13
N ALA A 132 -6.14 -9.76 8.33
CA ALA A 132 -5.85 -8.34 8.54
C ALA A 132 -4.49 -7.91 7.99
N PHE A 133 -3.49 -8.82 7.95
CA PHE A 133 -2.09 -8.47 7.64
C PHE A 133 -1.53 -9.09 6.37
N ALA A 134 -2.21 -10.06 5.76
CA ALA A 134 -1.76 -10.72 4.54
C ALA A 134 -2.88 -10.93 3.52
N PRO A 135 -3.48 -9.86 2.99
CA PRO A 135 -4.57 -9.98 2.01
C PRO A 135 -4.17 -10.75 0.73
N SER A 136 -2.88 -10.90 0.46
CA SER A 136 -2.35 -11.64 -0.70
C SER A 136 -2.13 -13.14 -0.44
N PHE A 137 -2.15 -13.60 0.81
CA PHE A 137 -1.90 -15.01 1.16
C PHE A 137 -3.16 -15.89 1.09
N SER A 138 -4.34 -15.32 1.13
CA SER A 138 -5.62 -16.05 1.19
C SER A 138 -5.94 -16.91 -0.04
N ARG A 139 -5.19 -16.83 -1.13
CA ARG A 139 -5.48 -17.59 -2.35
C ARG A 139 -4.61 -18.82 -2.59
N ILE A 140 -3.53 -19.01 -1.85
CA ILE A 140 -2.58 -20.12 -2.11
C ILE A 140 -2.63 -21.22 -1.03
N ALA A 141 -3.03 -20.91 0.20
CA ALA A 141 -2.93 -21.85 1.32
C ALA A 141 -4.17 -22.75 1.58
N ILE A 142 -5.25 -22.60 0.80
CA ILE A 142 -6.52 -23.36 1.04
C ILE A 142 -6.56 -24.69 0.27
N LEU A 143 -5.56 -25.04 -0.52
CA LEU A 143 -5.59 -26.21 -1.39
C LEU A 143 -4.75 -27.41 -0.93
N GLU A 144 -4.05 -27.34 0.19
CA GLU A 144 -3.40 -28.52 0.75
C GLU A 144 -4.14 -29.04 1.99
N LYS A 145 -4.88 -30.10 1.75
CA LYS A 145 -5.56 -30.92 2.77
C LYS A 145 -4.53 -31.40 3.81
N PRO A 146 -4.76 -31.22 5.13
CA PRO A 146 -3.82 -31.73 6.11
C PRO A 146 -3.69 -33.24 6.00
N PRO A 147 -2.50 -33.80 6.24
CA PRO A 147 -2.29 -35.22 6.21
C PRO A 147 -3.17 -35.90 7.29
N THR A 148 -3.99 -36.86 6.91
CA THR A 148 -4.78 -37.70 7.81
C THR A 148 -3.86 -38.51 8.66
N PHE A 149 -3.79 -38.19 9.96
CA PHE A 149 -3.21 -39.07 10.95
C PHE A 149 -4.17 -40.23 11.13
N ARG A 150 -3.76 -41.42 10.70
CA ARG A 150 -4.43 -42.68 11.10
C ARG A 150 -3.72 -43.23 12.33
N PRO A 151 -4.49 -43.76 13.31
CA PRO A 151 -3.95 -44.36 14.52
C PRO A 151 -3.22 -45.68 14.24
#